data_576d61e5dfae0fb45afaf17a7d85bd89
#
_entry.id   576d61e5dfae0fb45afaf17a7d85bd89
#
_cell.length_a   1.000
_cell.length_b   1.000
_cell.length_c   1.000
_cell.angle_alpha   90.00
_cell.angle_beta   90.00
_cell.angle_gamma   90.00
#
_symmetry.space_group_name_H-M   'P 1'
#
loop_
_entity.id
_entity.type
_entity.pdbx_description
1 polymer ?
#
loop_
_entity_poly.entity_id
_entity_poly.type
_entity_poly.pdbx_seq_one_letter_code
_entity_poly.pdbx_strand_id
1 'polypeptide(L)'
;DSGIESIEDMKGKSIAPGIKGFTGEVIARMVLDVYGMSYDDMKRVEFVGYNDSVQLIKDGHLDAFMPIAADPTASIQDLASSGSGVNVLPVPDDKLAEIRKINPGYARYMIKAGTYKGQTEAVGTLGTNTVIYAAPNLDPELVEKITEVIANHVDDLRTLHPLLKNLTM
;
A
#
# COMPACT_ATOMS: atom_id res chain seq x y z
N ASP A 1 13.79 -11.15 -13.17
CA ASP A 1 14.31 -10.72 -11.87
C ASP A 1 14.82 -9.28 -11.99
N SER A 2 14.17 -8.32 -11.28
CA SER A 2 14.52 -6.89 -11.36
C SER A 2 15.80 -6.55 -10.58
N GLY A 3 16.24 -7.44 -9.68
CA GLY A 3 17.35 -7.20 -8.73
C GLY A 3 17.07 -6.08 -7.73
N ILE A 4 15.79 -5.77 -7.43
CA ILE A 4 15.38 -4.77 -6.46
C ILE A 4 15.19 -5.46 -5.11
N GLU A 5 15.99 -5.09 -4.12
CA GLU A 5 15.93 -5.61 -2.74
C GLU A 5 15.58 -4.53 -1.72
N SER A 6 15.72 -3.26 -2.10
CA SER A 6 15.41 -2.09 -1.28
C SER A 6 14.70 -1.01 -2.10
N ILE A 7 14.17 0.02 -1.44
CA ILE A 7 13.55 1.17 -2.13
C ILE A 7 14.61 1.97 -2.90
N GLU A 8 15.84 2.04 -2.40
CA GLU A 8 16.98 2.70 -3.06
C GLU A 8 17.33 2.06 -4.41
N ASP A 9 17.16 0.74 -4.55
CA ASP A 9 17.43 0.00 -5.79
C ASP A 9 16.44 0.32 -6.91
N MET A 10 15.37 1.06 -6.61
CA MET A 10 14.42 1.54 -7.62
C MET A 10 15.03 2.64 -8.51
N LYS A 11 16.14 3.26 -8.11
CA LYS A 11 16.85 4.24 -8.93
C LYS A 11 17.28 3.64 -10.27
N GLY A 12 16.92 4.32 -11.36
CA GLY A 12 17.18 3.84 -12.74
C GLY A 12 16.28 2.69 -13.20
N LYS A 13 15.26 2.31 -12.42
CA LYS A 13 14.28 1.28 -12.77
C LYS A 13 13.00 1.87 -13.34
N SER A 14 12.19 1.02 -13.96
CA SER A 14 10.84 1.38 -14.44
C SER A 14 9.81 1.07 -13.36
N ILE A 15 9.06 2.08 -12.93
CA ILE A 15 8.14 1.95 -11.79
C ILE A 15 6.72 2.42 -12.11
N ALA A 16 5.72 1.90 -11.37
CA ALA A 16 4.36 2.43 -11.35
C ALA A 16 3.98 2.87 -9.93
N PRO A 17 3.89 4.17 -9.65
CA PRO A 17 3.50 4.70 -8.35
C PRO A 17 1.97 4.73 -8.15
N GLY A 18 1.21 4.31 -9.14
CA GLY A 18 -0.24 4.41 -9.17
C GLY A 18 -0.75 5.52 -10.09
N ILE A 19 -2.06 5.71 -10.12
CA ILE A 19 -2.72 6.73 -10.96
C ILE A 19 -2.34 8.12 -10.45
N LYS A 20 -1.89 8.98 -11.35
CA LYS A 20 -1.42 10.35 -11.05
C LYS A 20 -2.48 11.17 -10.30
N GLY A 21 -2.08 11.78 -9.18
CA GLY A 21 -2.94 12.60 -8.33
C GLY A 21 -3.83 11.82 -7.37
N PHE A 22 -3.84 10.48 -7.40
CA PHE A 22 -4.52 9.66 -6.42
C PHE A 22 -3.64 9.42 -5.19
N THR A 23 -4.26 9.00 -4.08
CA THR A 23 -3.59 8.78 -2.79
C THR A 23 -2.34 7.90 -2.91
N GLY A 24 -2.40 6.82 -3.71
CA GLY A 24 -1.27 5.91 -3.92
C GLY A 24 -0.05 6.64 -4.50
N GLU A 25 -0.25 7.42 -5.55
CA GLU A 25 0.82 8.20 -6.19
C GLU A 25 1.40 9.26 -5.23
N VAL A 26 0.54 9.96 -4.49
CA VAL A 26 0.98 10.97 -3.51
C VAL A 26 1.85 10.33 -2.42
N ILE A 27 1.48 9.16 -1.93
CA ILE A 27 2.26 8.41 -0.93
C ILE A 27 3.57 7.90 -1.56
N ALA A 28 3.53 7.35 -2.77
CA ALA A 28 4.73 6.88 -3.46
C ALA A 28 5.76 7.99 -3.63
N ARG A 29 5.32 9.17 -4.06
CA ARG A 29 6.18 10.36 -4.20
C ARG A 29 6.77 10.80 -2.87
N MET A 30 5.98 10.85 -1.80
CA MET A 30 6.45 11.16 -0.45
C MET A 30 7.50 10.13 0.03
N VAL A 31 7.27 8.84 -0.22
CA VAL A 31 8.25 7.80 0.13
C VAL A 31 9.54 8.01 -0.63
N LEU A 32 9.51 8.20 -1.94
CA LEU A 32 10.71 8.46 -2.74
C LEU A 32 11.47 9.70 -2.24
N ASP A 33 10.78 10.78 -1.89
CA ASP A 33 11.37 12.01 -1.36
C ASP A 33 12.16 11.77 -0.05
N VAL A 34 11.61 10.97 0.87
CA VAL A 34 12.31 10.56 2.11
C VAL A 34 13.57 9.75 1.83
N TYR A 35 13.65 9.07 0.71
CA TYR A 35 14.85 8.38 0.23
C TYR A 35 15.77 9.28 -0.62
N GLY A 36 15.46 10.57 -0.73
CA GLY A 36 16.22 11.52 -1.55
C GLY A 36 16.10 11.25 -3.04
N MET A 37 15.01 10.65 -3.48
CA MET A 37 14.72 10.29 -4.86
C MET A 37 13.46 11.01 -5.35
N SER A 38 13.38 11.15 -6.67
CA SER A 38 12.21 11.67 -7.38
C SER A 38 11.89 10.79 -8.60
N TYR A 39 10.84 11.13 -9.32
CA TYR A 39 10.55 10.44 -10.59
C TYR A 39 11.62 10.66 -11.66
N ASP A 40 12.42 11.73 -11.57
CA ASP A 40 13.53 12.00 -12.51
C ASP A 40 14.70 11.04 -12.31
N ASP A 41 14.79 10.37 -11.15
CA ASP A 41 15.77 9.32 -10.89
C ASP A 41 15.40 7.96 -11.50
N MET A 42 14.17 7.82 -12.00
CA MET A 42 13.65 6.56 -12.55
C MET A 42 13.92 6.48 -14.03
N LYS A 43 14.13 5.26 -14.57
CA LYS A 43 14.24 5.03 -16.01
C LYS A 43 12.92 5.35 -16.73
N ARG A 44 11.79 5.01 -16.08
CA ARG A 44 10.44 5.19 -16.61
C ARG A 44 9.42 5.21 -15.47
N VAL A 45 8.40 6.05 -15.56
CA VAL A 45 7.30 6.11 -14.61
C VAL A 45 5.97 5.95 -15.35
N GLU A 46 5.20 4.93 -14.97
CA GLU A 46 3.88 4.64 -15.52
C GLU A 46 2.78 4.94 -14.50
N PHE A 47 1.93 5.92 -14.80
CA PHE A 47 0.83 6.32 -13.93
C PHE A 47 -0.45 5.54 -14.23
N VAL A 48 -0.44 4.25 -13.92
CA VAL A 48 -1.50 3.28 -14.24
C VAL A 48 -2.07 2.62 -12.99
N GLY A 49 -3.21 1.94 -13.13
CA GLY A 49 -3.83 1.16 -12.05
C GLY A 49 -3.05 -0.14 -11.73
N TYR A 50 -3.44 -0.80 -10.63
CA TYR A 50 -2.70 -1.97 -10.14
C TYR A 50 -2.73 -3.16 -11.11
N ASN A 51 -3.87 -3.41 -11.77
CA ASN A 51 -3.98 -4.50 -12.73
C ASN A 51 -3.10 -4.26 -13.97
N ASP A 52 -3.07 -3.02 -14.46
CA ASP A 52 -2.20 -2.62 -15.58
C ASP A 52 -0.73 -2.70 -15.18
N SER A 53 -0.39 -2.27 -13.94
CA SER A 53 0.97 -2.40 -13.39
C SER A 53 1.42 -3.86 -13.36
N VAL A 54 0.55 -4.77 -12.89
CA VAL A 54 0.83 -6.21 -12.86
C VAL A 54 1.05 -6.76 -14.28
N GLN A 55 0.22 -6.35 -15.24
CA GLN A 55 0.41 -6.78 -16.63
C GLN A 55 1.73 -6.28 -17.21
N LEU A 56 2.08 -5.01 -17.00
CA LEU A 56 3.35 -4.43 -17.45
C LEU A 56 4.57 -5.14 -16.82
N ILE A 57 4.48 -5.58 -15.56
CA ILE A 57 5.55 -6.37 -14.93
C ILE A 57 5.66 -7.75 -15.59
N LYS A 58 4.54 -8.43 -15.82
CA LYS A 58 4.50 -9.75 -16.50
C LYS A 58 5.10 -9.68 -17.90
N ASP A 59 4.88 -8.57 -18.59
CA ASP A 59 5.38 -8.34 -19.96
C ASP A 59 6.85 -7.82 -19.98
N GLY A 60 7.47 -7.64 -18.81
CA GLY A 60 8.85 -7.16 -18.70
C GLY A 60 9.04 -5.67 -18.99
N HIS A 61 7.98 -4.89 -18.95
CA HIS A 61 7.99 -3.45 -19.22
C HIS A 61 8.07 -2.59 -17.96
N LEU A 62 7.92 -3.20 -16.77
CA LEU A 62 7.97 -2.55 -15.48
C LEU A 62 8.75 -3.43 -14.50
N ASP A 63 9.55 -2.79 -13.64
CA ASP A 63 10.39 -3.49 -12.65
C ASP A 63 9.71 -3.56 -11.27
N ALA A 64 8.95 -2.51 -10.88
CA ALA A 64 8.26 -2.43 -9.60
C ALA A 64 6.98 -1.59 -9.67
N PHE A 65 6.04 -1.84 -8.75
CA PHE A 65 4.90 -0.96 -8.53
C PHE A 65 4.67 -0.71 -7.03
N MET A 66 4.02 0.40 -6.70
CA MET A 66 3.85 0.87 -5.33
C MET A 66 2.34 0.93 -4.98
N PRO A 67 1.71 -0.18 -4.62
CA PRO A 67 0.29 -0.22 -4.31
C PRO A 67 0.02 0.29 -2.88
N ILE A 68 -1.08 1.00 -2.71
CA ILE A 68 -1.71 1.26 -1.41
C ILE A 68 -2.96 0.39 -1.34
N ALA A 69 -2.86 -0.70 -0.64
CA ALA A 69 -3.91 -1.71 -0.60
C ALA A 69 -3.83 -2.53 0.69
N ALA A 70 -4.88 -3.30 0.95
CA ALA A 70 -4.82 -4.33 1.99
C ALA A 70 -4.07 -5.56 1.52
N ASP A 71 -3.57 -6.33 2.45
CA ASP A 71 -3.02 -7.64 2.20
C ASP A 71 -3.97 -8.76 2.70
N PRO A 72 -4.16 -9.83 1.93
CA PRO A 72 -3.67 -10.01 0.57
C PRO A 72 -4.49 -9.22 -0.47
N THR A 73 -3.81 -8.65 -1.47
CA THR A 73 -4.44 -7.97 -2.61
C THR A 73 -4.45 -8.89 -3.83
N ALA A 74 -5.57 -8.99 -4.51
CA ALA A 74 -5.75 -9.91 -5.65
C ALA A 74 -4.75 -9.66 -6.78
N SER A 75 -4.44 -8.41 -7.11
CA SER A 75 -3.46 -8.05 -8.15
C SER A 75 -2.03 -8.50 -7.77
N ILE A 76 -1.64 -8.37 -6.49
CA ILE A 76 -0.33 -8.84 -6.02
C ILE A 76 -0.29 -10.38 -5.99
N GLN A 77 -1.39 -11.03 -5.58
CA GLN A 77 -1.48 -12.50 -5.63
C GLN A 77 -1.37 -13.05 -7.06
N ASP A 78 -2.01 -12.36 -8.02
CA ASP A 78 -1.91 -12.70 -9.44
C ASP A 78 -0.47 -12.56 -9.96
N LEU A 79 0.22 -11.46 -9.64
CA LEU A 79 1.63 -11.29 -9.96
C LEU A 79 2.50 -12.38 -9.31
N ALA A 80 2.34 -12.61 -8.01
CA ALA A 80 3.11 -13.61 -7.27
C ALA A 80 2.91 -15.03 -7.81
N SER A 81 1.74 -15.34 -8.37
CA SER A 81 1.41 -16.65 -8.93
C SER A 81 1.95 -16.86 -10.33
N SER A 82 2.20 -15.78 -11.08
CA SER A 82 2.59 -15.84 -12.51
C SER A 82 4.08 -16.14 -12.75
N GLY A 83 4.92 -16.15 -11.73
CA GLY A 83 6.38 -16.32 -11.89
C GLY A 83 7.07 -16.81 -10.63
N SER A 84 8.26 -16.29 -10.37
CA SER A 84 9.11 -16.65 -9.22
C SER A 84 8.59 -16.12 -7.87
N GLY A 85 7.46 -15.46 -7.84
CA GLY A 85 6.94 -14.77 -6.68
C GLY A 85 7.12 -13.26 -6.77
N VAL A 86 6.89 -12.58 -5.64
CA VAL A 86 7.11 -11.14 -5.48
C VAL A 86 8.08 -10.89 -4.34
N ASN A 87 8.91 -9.87 -4.49
CA ASN A 87 9.69 -9.30 -3.41
C ASN A 87 8.97 -8.07 -2.86
N VAL A 88 8.52 -8.14 -1.61
CA VAL A 88 7.90 -7.01 -0.90
C VAL A 88 8.99 -6.24 -0.19
N LEU A 89 9.18 -4.98 -0.56
CA LEU A 89 10.27 -4.16 -0.02
C LEU A 89 9.96 -3.66 1.39
N PRO A 90 10.90 -3.79 2.33
CA PRO A 90 10.74 -3.26 3.67
C PRO A 90 10.88 -1.73 3.70
N VAL A 91 10.24 -1.09 4.68
CA VAL A 91 10.51 0.29 5.06
C VAL A 91 11.22 0.28 6.42
N PRO A 92 12.51 0.61 6.52
CA PRO A 92 13.27 0.65 7.78
C PRO A 92 12.68 1.63 8.81
N ASP A 93 13.02 1.43 10.10
CA ASP A 93 12.43 2.24 11.19
C ASP A 93 12.87 3.71 11.14
N ASP A 94 14.08 3.99 10.73
CA ASP A 94 14.58 5.36 10.53
C ASP A 94 13.79 6.08 9.43
N LYS A 95 13.55 5.43 8.30
CA LYS A 95 12.73 5.96 7.20
C LYS A 95 11.27 6.15 7.60
N LEU A 96 10.71 5.20 8.34
CA LEU A 96 9.37 5.36 8.91
C LEU A 96 9.31 6.56 9.86
N ALA A 97 10.33 6.79 10.68
CA ALA A 97 10.39 7.95 11.56
C ALA A 97 10.43 9.27 10.77
N GLU A 98 11.13 9.33 9.65
CA GLU A 98 11.14 10.49 8.75
C GLU A 98 9.76 10.72 8.11
N ILE A 99 9.12 9.67 7.60
CA ILE A 99 7.77 9.72 7.03
C ILE A 99 6.77 10.24 8.08
N ARG A 100 6.87 9.80 9.33
CA ARG A 100 5.99 10.24 10.43
C ARG A 100 6.18 11.70 10.83
N LYS A 101 7.31 12.32 10.54
CA LYS A 101 7.47 13.78 10.71
C LYS A 101 6.63 14.55 9.67
N ILE A 102 6.43 13.99 8.49
CA ILE A 102 5.58 14.58 7.44
C ILE A 102 4.11 14.37 7.78
N ASN A 103 3.74 13.14 8.15
CA ASN A 103 2.37 12.80 8.55
C ASN A 103 2.38 11.72 9.65
N PRO A 104 2.01 12.07 10.90
CA PRO A 104 2.01 11.14 12.03
C PRO A 104 0.98 10.01 11.93
N GLY A 105 0.03 10.06 10.99
CA GLY A 105 -0.95 9.00 10.72
C GLY A 105 -0.37 7.73 10.10
N TYR A 106 0.89 7.76 9.66
CA TYR A 106 1.56 6.56 9.17
C TYR A 106 2.14 5.73 10.32
N ALA A 107 2.06 4.41 10.17
CA ALA A 107 2.52 3.44 11.17
C ALA A 107 3.25 2.27 10.52
N ARG A 108 3.98 1.50 11.34
CA ARG A 108 4.51 0.20 10.93
C ARG A 108 3.36 -0.75 10.66
N TYR A 109 3.34 -1.35 9.49
CA TYR A 109 2.47 -2.46 9.15
C TYR A 109 3.30 -3.70 8.84
N MET A 110 2.89 -4.85 9.35
CA MET A 110 3.58 -6.13 9.15
C MET A 110 2.79 -7.02 8.20
N ILE A 111 3.28 -7.18 6.98
CA ILE A 111 2.77 -8.20 6.06
C ILE A 111 3.31 -9.54 6.55
N LYS A 112 2.42 -10.48 6.89
CA LYS A 112 2.80 -11.77 7.48
C LYS A 112 3.54 -12.64 6.46
N ALA A 113 4.46 -13.46 6.95
CA ALA A 113 5.10 -14.49 6.13
C ALA A 113 4.06 -15.37 5.43
N GLY A 114 4.31 -15.71 4.16
CA GLY A 114 3.41 -16.55 3.37
C GLY A 114 2.14 -15.84 2.85
N THR A 115 2.01 -14.51 3.03
CA THR A 115 0.89 -13.75 2.45
C THR A 115 0.91 -13.82 0.92
N TYR A 116 2.09 -13.75 0.32
CA TYR A 116 2.29 -13.89 -1.12
C TYR A 116 3.25 -15.03 -1.44
N LYS A 117 3.08 -15.67 -2.60
CA LYS A 117 4.00 -16.70 -3.07
C LYS A 117 5.43 -16.13 -3.19
N GLY A 118 6.40 -16.83 -2.59
CA GLY A 118 7.79 -16.39 -2.57
C GLY A 118 8.18 -15.55 -1.34
N GLN A 119 7.22 -14.99 -0.61
CA GLN A 119 7.47 -14.26 0.64
C GLN A 119 7.57 -15.23 1.81
N THR A 120 8.79 -15.56 2.22
CA THR A 120 9.05 -16.54 3.29
C THR A 120 9.10 -15.93 4.68
N GLU A 121 9.31 -14.60 4.77
CA GLU A 121 9.41 -13.87 6.03
C GLU A 121 8.37 -12.77 6.14
N ALA A 122 8.08 -12.34 7.36
CA ALA A 122 7.25 -11.16 7.58
C ALA A 122 8.01 -9.89 7.19
N VAL A 123 7.32 -8.97 6.50
CA VAL A 123 7.93 -7.72 6.02
C VAL A 123 7.28 -6.52 6.67
N GLY A 124 8.10 -5.68 7.31
CA GLY A 124 7.67 -4.41 7.88
C GLY A 124 7.61 -3.32 6.81
N THR A 125 6.42 -2.80 6.54
CA THR A 125 6.19 -1.76 5.54
C THR A 125 5.44 -0.57 6.12
N LEU A 126 5.13 0.41 5.27
CA LEU A 126 4.32 1.57 5.61
C LEU A 126 2.84 1.20 5.62
N GLY A 127 2.15 1.52 6.71
CA GLY A 127 0.71 1.36 6.84
C GLY A 127 0.00 2.67 7.17
N THR A 128 -1.28 2.73 6.84
CA THR A 128 -2.18 3.83 7.21
C THR A 128 -3.55 3.29 7.54
N ASN A 129 -4.30 4.02 8.34
CA ASN A 129 -5.66 3.67 8.70
C ASN A 129 -6.66 4.27 7.70
N THR A 130 -7.71 3.53 7.40
CA THR A 130 -8.90 4.09 6.76
C THR A 130 -9.77 4.74 7.83
N VAL A 131 -10.19 5.99 7.60
CA VAL A 131 -10.96 6.79 8.54
C VAL A 131 -12.22 7.30 7.86
N ILE A 132 -13.33 7.27 8.58
CA ILE A 132 -14.59 7.89 8.16
C ILE A 132 -14.67 9.27 8.83
N TYR A 133 -14.87 10.31 8.04
CA TYR A 133 -15.05 11.67 8.53
C TYR A 133 -16.51 12.11 8.38
N ALA A 134 -17.04 12.71 9.41
CA ALA A 134 -18.32 13.42 9.36
C ALA A 134 -18.08 14.93 9.22
N ALA A 135 -18.92 15.61 8.45
CA ALA A 135 -18.88 17.07 8.38
C ALA A 135 -19.20 17.68 9.77
N PRO A 136 -18.54 18.78 10.20
CA PRO A 136 -18.76 19.36 11.53
C PRO A 136 -20.20 19.83 11.79
N ASN A 137 -20.95 20.09 10.75
CA ASN A 137 -22.35 20.51 10.80
C ASN A 137 -23.36 19.37 10.59
N LEU A 138 -22.88 18.12 10.53
CA LEU A 138 -23.78 16.97 10.49
C LEU A 138 -24.50 16.83 11.83
N ASP A 139 -25.79 16.48 11.77
CA ASP A 139 -26.60 16.25 12.95
C ASP A 139 -25.93 15.22 13.89
N PRO A 140 -25.66 15.58 15.16
CA PRO A 140 -25.02 14.69 16.12
C PRO A 140 -25.80 13.37 16.33
N GLU A 141 -27.14 13.40 16.33
CA GLU A 141 -27.96 12.19 16.46
C GLU A 141 -27.75 11.23 15.27
N LEU A 142 -27.56 11.77 14.06
CA LEU A 142 -27.25 10.96 12.88
C LEU A 142 -25.86 10.35 12.99
N VAL A 143 -24.84 11.10 13.47
CA VAL A 143 -23.48 10.59 13.68
C VAL A 143 -23.48 9.47 14.72
N GLU A 144 -24.19 9.66 15.84
CA GLU A 144 -24.35 8.65 16.88
C GLU A 144 -25.00 7.38 16.29
N LYS A 145 -26.08 7.54 15.53
CA LYS A 145 -26.78 6.41 14.91
C LYS A 145 -25.92 5.63 13.92
N ILE A 146 -25.14 6.32 13.08
CA ILE A 146 -24.19 5.67 12.16
C ILE A 146 -23.15 4.89 12.95
N THR A 147 -22.60 5.48 14.00
CA THR A 147 -21.58 4.84 14.85
C THR A 147 -22.15 3.62 15.57
N GLU A 148 -23.36 3.73 16.12
CA GLU A 148 -24.08 2.62 16.78
C GLU A 148 -24.32 1.45 15.80
N VAL A 149 -24.79 1.74 14.59
CA VAL A 149 -25.02 0.70 13.57
C VAL A 149 -23.71 -0.01 13.23
N ILE A 150 -22.62 0.72 13.01
CA ILE A 150 -21.31 0.13 12.73
C ILE A 150 -20.87 -0.74 13.91
N ALA A 151 -20.97 -0.24 15.14
CA ALA A 151 -20.56 -0.95 16.35
C ALA A 151 -21.34 -2.25 16.56
N ASN A 152 -22.66 -2.21 16.35
CA ASN A 152 -23.53 -3.37 16.53
C ASN A 152 -23.38 -4.44 15.42
N HIS A 153 -22.77 -4.10 14.28
CA HIS A 153 -22.56 -4.99 13.13
C HIS A 153 -21.09 -5.29 12.81
N VAL A 154 -20.18 -5.09 13.79
CA VAL A 154 -18.74 -5.32 13.58
C VAL A 154 -18.46 -6.74 13.08
N ASP A 155 -19.10 -7.76 13.64
CA ASP A 155 -18.87 -9.14 13.25
C ASP A 155 -19.39 -9.44 11.84
N ASP A 156 -20.52 -8.87 11.43
CA ASP A 156 -21.01 -8.95 10.06
C ASP A 156 -20.04 -8.27 9.11
N LEU A 157 -19.56 -7.07 9.44
CA LEU A 157 -18.61 -6.31 8.63
C LEU A 157 -17.30 -7.08 8.42
N ARG A 158 -16.79 -7.80 9.42
CA ARG A 158 -15.58 -8.63 9.31
C ARG A 158 -15.70 -9.74 8.28
N THR A 159 -16.91 -10.17 7.94
CA THR A 159 -17.16 -11.21 6.93
C THR A 159 -17.19 -10.67 5.50
N LEU A 160 -17.43 -9.36 5.31
CA LEU A 160 -17.67 -8.76 4.00
C LEU A 160 -16.40 -8.58 3.18
N HIS A 161 -15.27 -8.28 3.85
CA HIS A 161 -14.02 -8.03 3.14
C HIS A 161 -12.80 -8.35 4.01
N PRO A 162 -11.72 -8.90 3.45
CA PRO A 162 -10.49 -9.22 4.19
C PRO A 162 -9.91 -8.06 5.00
N LEU A 163 -10.00 -6.83 4.52
CA LEU A 163 -9.59 -5.61 5.23
C LEU A 163 -10.29 -5.42 6.57
N LEU A 164 -11.53 -5.84 6.67
CA LEU A 164 -12.36 -5.63 7.86
C LEU A 164 -12.17 -6.71 8.92
N LYS A 165 -11.39 -7.77 8.65
CA LYS A 165 -11.13 -8.85 9.62
C LYS A 165 -10.53 -8.35 10.93
N ASN A 166 -9.75 -7.28 10.89
CA ASN A 166 -9.08 -6.67 12.05
C ASN A 166 -9.83 -5.42 12.56
N LEU A 167 -11.06 -5.20 12.11
CA LEU A 167 -11.87 -4.08 12.59
C LEU A 167 -12.11 -4.24 14.10
N THR A 168 -11.70 -3.22 14.87
CA THR A 168 -11.92 -3.12 16.33
C THR A 168 -12.70 -1.84 16.63
N MET A 169 -13.51 -1.89 17.68
CA MET A 169 -14.17 -0.71 18.23
C MET A 169 -13.43 -0.26 19.48
#